data_e558dcfaa30155017e0decc53e4a6f44
#
_entry.id   e558dcfaa30155017e0decc53e4a6f44
#
_cell.length_a   1.000
_cell.length_b   1.000
_cell.length_c   1.000
_cell.angle_alpha   90.00
_cell.angle_beta   90.00
_cell.angle_gamma   90.00
#
_symmetry.space_group_name_H-M   'P 1'
#
loop_
_entity.id
_entity.type
_entity.pdbx_description
1 polymer ?
#
loop_
_entity_poly.entity_id
_entity_poly.type
_entity_poly.pdbx_seq_one_letter_code
_entity_poly.pdbx_strand_id
1 'polypeptide(L)'
;MDLSFKKPKLSFSELRLPNGRLLRFDGFWPGFNAETDFALWPQLINKYCQKQNLRILGPFWKHRDLPLLLEKVKNEGKWDLFITGESRDNPTEFAKKCIGFRLPIGPNEVRFPYWQWYLNWLNLKTNPQYLRFGEHYSIDQLMQPINKQFDEISKKSFIARPPRAVLLTSHLKRHRLSLYRQCKFSIGCDIYGRKYRPTTRTKKDLLSDYKINLCPENIAAQGYITEKIPEAFLSGCIPITYCNPADLALDFNPKAVINLFGLSRWNIRQKLKEVASDYEVFSKLRSEPLLLDQPTIDPLIELLKR
;
A
#
# COMPACT_ATOMS: atom_id res chain seq x y z
N MET A 1 -20.11 7.38 -33.06
CA MET A 1 -18.76 6.88 -32.75
C MET A 1 -18.89 5.91 -31.58
N ASP A 2 -18.80 4.65 -31.87
CA ASP A 2 -18.98 3.58 -30.88
C ASP A 2 -17.67 3.44 -30.08
N LEU A 3 -17.65 4.02 -28.88
CA LEU A 3 -16.55 3.88 -27.93
C LEU A 3 -16.70 2.54 -27.18
N SER A 4 -16.64 1.44 -27.90
CA SER A 4 -16.49 0.14 -27.30
C SER A 4 -15.09 0.08 -26.68
N PHE A 5 -14.98 0.50 -25.42
CA PHE A 5 -13.82 0.20 -24.59
C PHE A 5 -13.63 -1.33 -24.56
N LYS A 6 -12.76 -1.84 -25.39
CA LYS A 6 -12.32 -3.25 -25.31
C LYS A 6 -11.82 -3.45 -23.87
N LYS A 7 -12.60 -4.17 -23.07
CA LYS A 7 -12.20 -4.56 -21.71
C LYS A 7 -10.85 -5.28 -21.85
N PRO A 8 -9.76 -4.82 -21.20
CA PRO A 8 -8.50 -5.53 -21.29
C PRO A 8 -8.69 -6.97 -20.81
N LYS A 9 -8.17 -7.94 -21.57
CA LYS A 9 -8.17 -9.35 -21.15
C LYS A 9 -7.43 -9.47 -19.82
N LEU A 10 -7.94 -10.27 -18.89
CA LEU A 10 -7.21 -10.64 -17.68
C LEU A 10 -5.90 -11.30 -18.11
N SER A 11 -4.79 -10.92 -17.50
CA SER A 11 -3.51 -11.57 -17.78
C SER A 11 -3.51 -12.94 -17.11
N PHE A 12 -3.18 -13.92 -17.90
CA PHE A 12 -2.70 -15.21 -17.43
C PHE A 12 -1.17 -15.17 -17.53
N SER A 13 -0.47 -15.53 -16.47
CA SER A 13 0.98 -15.66 -16.50
C SER A 13 1.44 -16.87 -15.70
N GLU A 14 2.56 -17.43 -16.11
CA GLU A 14 3.23 -18.53 -15.41
C GLU A 14 4.63 -18.10 -15.00
N LEU A 15 5.06 -18.56 -13.83
CA LEU A 15 6.41 -18.40 -13.34
C LEU A 15 6.93 -19.75 -12.83
N ARG A 16 8.06 -20.21 -13.37
CA ARG A 16 8.77 -21.37 -12.85
C ARG A 16 9.87 -20.91 -11.89
N LEU A 17 9.78 -21.37 -10.66
CA LEU A 17 10.75 -21.06 -9.62
C LEU A 17 12.03 -21.92 -9.79
N PRO A 18 13.17 -21.53 -9.20
CA PRO A 18 14.43 -22.27 -9.29
C PRO A 18 14.36 -23.72 -8.81
N ASN A 19 13.46 -24.02 -7.86
CA ASN A 19 13.22 -25.39 -7.38
C ASN A 19 12.30 -26.23 -8.28
N GLY A 20 11.98 -25.73 -9.48
CA GLY A 20 11.11 -26.40 -10.44
C GLY A 20 9.61 -26.19 -10.23
N ARG A 21 9.20 -25.51 -9.14
CA ARG A 21 7.78 -25.23 -8.83
C ARG A 21 7.17 -24.28 -9.86
N LEU A 22 5.94 -24.57 -10.26
CA LEU A 22 5.19 -23.76 -11.22
C LEU A 22 4.10 -22.96 -10.51
N LEU A 23 4.14 -21.64 -10.69
CA LEU A 23 3.11 -20.71 -10.23
C LEU A 23 2.30 -20.24 -11.43
N ARG A 24 0.97 -20.34 -11.34
CA ARG A 24 0.02 -19.87 -12.35
C ARG A 24 -0.82 -18.75 -11.77
N PHE A 25 -0.81 -17.61 -12.43
CA PHE A 25 -1.47 -16.38 -11.98
C PHE A 25 -2.67 -16.07 -12.87
N ASP A 26 -3.85 -16.03 -12.30
CA ASP A 26 -5.11 -15.66 -12.95
C ASP A 26 -5.68 -14.39 -12.30
N GLY A 27 -6.35 -13.53 -13.06
CA GLY A 27 -7.10 -12.40 -12.51
C GLY A 27 -6.25 -11.22 -12.04
N PHE A 28 -5.07 -11.05 -12.62
CA PHE A 28 -4.21 -9.87 -12.43
C PHE A 28 -4.45 -8.82 -13.54
N TRP A 29 -3.74 -7.70 -13.49
CA TRP A 29 -3.85 -6.65 -14.50
C TRP A 29 -3.08 -7.00 -15.78
N PRO A 30 -3.44 -6.41 -16.92
CA PRO A 30 -2.68 -6.57 -18.14
C PRO A 30 -1.22 -6.14 -17.99
N GLY A 31 -0.29 -6.97 -18.45
CA GLY A 31 1.15 -6.74 -18.29
C GLY A 31 1.70 -7.06 -16.89
N PHE A 32 0.93 -7.74 -16.06
CA PHE A 32 1.42 -8.27 -14.79
C PHE A 32 2.64 -9.18 -14.99
N ASN A 33 3.67 -8.90 -14.22
CA ASN A 33 4.87 -9.74 -14.14
C ASN A 33 5.12 -10.12 -12.67
N ALA A 34 5.05 -11.41 -12.38
CA ALA A 34 5.16 -11.92 -11.01
C ALA A 34 6.54 -11.64 -10.37
N GLU A 35 7.60 -11.56 -11.17
CA GLU A 35 8.96 -11.32 -10.66
C GLU A 35 9.17 -9.86 -10.24
N THR A 36 8.53 -8.93 -10.94
CA THR A 36 8.72 -7.49 -10.70
C THR A 36 7.62 -6.87 -9.86
N ASP A 37 6.37 -7.27 -10.11
CA ASP A 37 5.21 -6.69 -9.43
C ASP A 37 4.90 -7.38 -8.08
N PHE A 38 5.38 -8.62 -7.92
CA PHE A 38 5.09 -9.50 -6.80
C PHE A 38 6.34 -10.15 -6.20
N ALA A 39 7.47 -9.51 -6.26
CA ALA A 39 8.78 -10.08 -5.90
C ALA A 39 8.85 -10.76 -4.51
N LEU A 40 8.06 -10.31 -3.53
CA LEU A 40 7.93 -10.95 -2.22
C LEU A 40 7.33 -12.36 -2.33
N TRP A 41 6.27 -12.51 -3.11
CA TRP A 41 5.44 -13.73 -3.14
C TRP A 41 6.15 -14.95 -3.73
N PRO A 42 6.85 -14.87 -4.88
CA PRO A 42 7.64 -15.99 -5.37
C PRO A 42 8.64 -16.50 -4.36
N GLN A 43 9.31 -15.60 -3.63
CA GLN A 43 10.30 -15.98 -2.60
C GLN A 43 9.65 -16.67 -1.40
N LEU A 44 8.55 -16.14 -0.88
CA LEU A 44 7.81 -16.76 0.24
C LEU A 44 7.24 -18.12 -0.15
N ILE A 45 6.61 -18.22 -1.31
CA ILE A 45 6.06 -19.47 -1.81
C ILE A 45 7.16 -20.50 -2.04
N ASN A 46 8.30 -20.08 -2.62
CA ASN A 46 9.43 -20.97 -2.82
C ASN A 46 9.97 -21.56 -1.50
N LYS A 47 10.01 -20.74 -0.45
CA LYS A 47 10.58 -21.12 0.83
C LYS A 47 9.62 -21.96 1.69
N TYR A 48 8.34 -21.62 1.72
CA TYR A 48 7.40 -22.16 2.70
C TYR A 48 6.31 -23.06 2.16
N CYS A 49 5.96 -22.95 0.87
CA CYS A 49 4.90 -23.77 0.30
C CYS A 49 5.47 -25.12 -0.17
N GLN A 50 4.76 -26.24 0.10
CA GLN A 50 5.20 -27.57 -0.31
C GLN A 50 4.65 -28.00 -1.68
N LYS A 51 3.54 -27.42 -2.10
CA LYS A 51 2.87 -27.78 -3.34
C LYS A 51 3.69 -27.40 -4.58
N GLN A 52 3.85 -28.32 -5.53
CA GLN A 52 4.67 -28.12 -6.74
C GLN A 52 4.01 -27.19 -7.78
N ASN A 53 2.70 -27.31 -7.96
CA ASN A 53 1.95 -26.47 -8.91
C ASN A 53 0.90 -25.69 -8.14
N LEU A 54 1.03 -24.35 -8.11
CA LEU A 54 0.07 -23.48 -7.43
C LEU A 54 -0.70 -22.63 -8.43
N ARG A 55 -1.99 -22.56 -8.21
CA ARG A 55 -2.90 -21.64 -8.92
C ARG A 55 -3.20 -20.47 -7.99
N ILE A 56 -2.89 -19.26 -8.45
CA ILE A 56 -2.99 -18.01 -7.67
C ILE A 56 -3.99 -17.09 -8.34
N LEU A 57 -5.02 -16.68 -7.60
CA LEU A 57 -6.04 -15.74 -8.04
C LEU A 57 -5.72 -14.33 -7.58
N GLY A 58 -5.76 -13.36 -8.47
CA GLY A 58 -5.50 -11.96 -8.20
C GLY A 58 -6.78 -11.12 -8.00
N PRO A 59 -6.65 -9.83 -7.66
CA PRO A 59 -7.76 -8.97 -7.22
C PRO A 59 -8.76 -8.56 -8.32
N PHE A 60 -8.47 -8.80 -9.60
CA PHE A 60 -9.32 -8.34 -10.71
C PHE A 60 -10.28 -9.41 -11.24
N TRP A 61 -10.35 -10.56 -10.58
CA TRP A 61 -11.21 -11.70 -10.94
C TRP A 61 -12.69 -11.32 -11.12
N LYS A 62 -13.22 -10.40 -10.29
CA LYS A 62 -14.64 -10.06 -10.26
C LYS A 62 -15.11 -9.21 -11.47
N HIS A 63 -14.20 -8.63 -12.24
CA HIS A 63 -14.59 -7.57 -13.16
C HIS A 63 -14.89 -8.03 -14.58
N ARG A 64 -14.56 -9.27 -14.97
CA ARG A 64 -14.52 -9.54 -16.42
C ARG A 64 -14.97 -10.90 -16.89
N ASP A 65 -14.80 -11.94 -16.11
CA ASP A 65 -15.00 -13.31 -16.61
C ASP A 65 -15.56 -14.24 -15.53
N LEU A 66 -16.57 -13.77 -14.76
CA LEU A 66 -17.19 -14.63 -13.73
C LEU A 66 -17.68 -15.98 -14.29
N PRO A 67 -18.34 -16.08 -15.47
CA PRO A 67 -18.68 -17.36 -16.07
C PRO A 67 -17.47 -18.25 -16.34
N LEU A 68 -16.39 -17.70 -16.88
CA LEU A 68 -15.14 -18.42 -17.14
C LEU A 68 -14.49 -18.92 -15.84
N LEU A 69 -14.50 -18.09 -14.79
CA LEU A 69 -13.96 -18.48 -13.49
C LEU A 69 -14.78 -19.59 -12.83
N LEU A 70 -16.10 -19.54 -12.93
CA LEU A 70 -16.99 -20.60 -12.45
C LEU A 70 -16.75 -21.90 -13.21
N GLU A 71 -16.58 -21.83 -14.52
CA GLU A 71 -16.23 -22.99 -15.37
C GLU A 71 -14.88 -23.58 -14.97
N LYS A 72 -13.85 -22.73 -14.77
CA LYS A 72 -12.53 -23.17 -14.27
C LYS A 72 -12.61 -23.84 -12.90
N VAL A 73 -13.40 -23.29 -11.97
CA VAL A 73 -13.59 -23.93 -10.65
C VAL A 73 -14.28 -25.28 -10.79
N LYS A 74 -15.27 -25.38 -11.67
CA LYS A 74 -15.97 -26.64 -11.92
C LYS A 74 -15.05 -27.72 -12.50
N ASN A 75 -14.18 -27.35 -13.45
CA ASN A 75 -13.33 -28.29 -14.19
C ASN A 75 -11.99 -28.58 -13.47
N GLU A 76 -11.42 -27.62 -12.80
CA GLU A 76 -10.05 -27.67 -12.25
C GLU A 76 -10.01 -27.50 -10.70
N GLY A 77 -11.16 -27.28 -10.06
CA GLY A 77 -11.27 -26.97 -8.64
C GLY A 77 -10.88 -25.53 -8.29
N LYS A 78 -10.96 -25.19 -6.99
CA LYS A 78 -10.61 -23.87 -6.48
C LYS A 78 -9.14 -23.55 -6.68
N TRP A 79 -8.83 -22.25 -6.83
CA TRP A 79 -7.44 -21.75 -6.74
C TRP A 79 -6.84 -22.07 -5.37
N ASP A 80 -5.55 -22.30 -5.33
CA ASP A 80 -4.86 -22.61 -4.07
C ASP A 80 -4.73 -21.38 -3.18
N LEU A 81 -4.41 -20.24 -3.79
CA LEU A 81 -4.25 -18.97 -3.08
C LEU A 81 -5.06 -17.86 -3.79
N PHE A 82 -5.64 -16.96 -3.00
CA PHE A 82 -6.02 -15.64 -3.44
C PHE A 82 -5.10 -14.63 -2.75
N ILE A 83 -4.54 -13.69 -3.53
CA ILE A 83 -3.63 -12.67 -3.01
C ILE A 83 -4.09 -11.31 -3.51
N THR A 84 -4.29 -10.35 -2.60
CA THR A 84 -4.68 -8.99 -2.96
C THR A 84 -4.01 -7.93 -2.11
N GLY A 85 -3.47 -6.89 -2.79
CA GLY A 85 -3.15 -5.59 -2.20
C GLY A 85 -4.23 -4.53 -2.48
N GLU A 86 -5.30 -4.90 -3.21
CA GLU A 86 -6.41 -4.03 -3.57
C GLU A 86 -7.60 -4.23 -2.63
N SER A 87 -8.50 -3.23 -2.58
CA SER A 87 -9.72 -3.26 -1.75
C SER A 87 -10.76 -4.26 -2.28
N ARG A 88 -10.46 -5.55 -2.17
CA ARG A 88 -11.31 -6.66 -2.62
C ARG A 88 -11.64 -7.60 -1.48
N ASP A 89 -12.85 -8.15 -1.51
CA ASP A 89 -13.27 -9.20 -0.58
C ASP A 89 -12.56 -10.51 -0.89
N ASN A 90 -12.39 -11.33 0.13
CA ASN A 90 -11.81 -12.65 0.01
C ASN A 90 -12.81 -13.58 -0.70
N PRO A 91 -12.48 -14.11 -1.89
CA PRO A 91 -13.38 -14.98 -2.66
C PRO A 91 -13.24 -16.44 -2.19
N THR A 92 -13.73 -16.75 -1.01
CA THR A 92 -13.64 -18.10 -0.40
C THR A 92 -14.37 -19.18 -1.20
N GLU A 93 -15.31 -18.78 -2.05
CA GLU A 93 -15.96 -19.65 -3.02
C GLU A 93 -15.02 -20.08 -4.15
N PHE A 94 -14.01 -19.29 -4.50
CA PHE A 94 -13.09 -19.54 -5.60
C PHE A 94 -11.69 -19.96 -5.14
N ALA A 95 -11.25 -19.54 -3.95
CA ALA A 95 -9.91 -19.83 -3.45
C ALA A 95 -9.96 -20.62 -2.14
N LYS A 96 -8.98 -21.53 -1.95
CA LYS A 96 -8.82 -22.34 -0.73
C LYS A 96 -8.25 -21.52 0.41
N LYS A 97 -7.34 -20.61 0.13
CA LYS A 97 -6.67 -19.74 1.08
C LYS A 97 -6.68 -18.30 0.57
N CYS A 98 -6.96 -17.34 1.45
CA CYS A 98 -7.09 -15.93 1.09
C CYS A 98 -6.11 -15.07 1.90
N ILE A 99 -5.39 -14.21 1.20
CA ILE A 99 -4.41 -13.27 1.77
C ILE A 99 -4.77 -11.87 1.29
N GLY A 100 -5.11 -10.99 2.23
CA GLY A 100 -5.57 -9.65 1.91
C GLY A 100 -5.48 -8.68 3.07
N PHE A 101 -6.17 -7.57 2.97
CA PHE A 101 -6.15 -6.50 3.98
C PHE A 101 -7.22 -6.64 5.05
N ARG A 102 -8.24 -7.44 4.81
CA ARG A 102 -9.36 -7.62 5.74
C ARG A 102 -8.95 -8.45 6.95
N LEU A 103 -9.64 -8.22 8.06
CA LEU A 103 -9.54 -9.11 9.21
C LEU A 103 -10.01 -10.52 8.80
N PRO A 104 -9.28 -11.58 9.18
CA PRO A 104 -9.64 -12.94 8.83
C PRO A 104 -10.94 -13.36 9.53
N ILE A 105 -11.81 -14.05 8.79
CA ILE A 105 -13.08 -14.61 9.31
C ILE A 105 -12.91 -16.09 9.64
N GLY A 106 -11.96 -16.76 8.99
CA GLY A 106 -11.75 -18.17 9.12
C GLY A 106 -10.27 -18.60 9.11
N PRO A 107 -9.99 -19.89 9.35
CA PRO A 107 -8.62 -20.41 9.49
C PRO A 107 -7.81 -20.38 8.17
N ASN A 108 -8.50 -20.21 7.06
CA ASN A 108 -7.85 -20.14 5.72
C ASN A 108 -7.69 -18.70 5.22
N GLU A 109 -7.79 -17.74 6.11
CA GLU A 109 -7.64 -16.32 5.79
C GLU A 109 -6.53 -15.71 6.64
N VAL A 110 -5.72 -14.84 6.03
CA VAL A 110 -4.69 -14.06 6.72
C VAL A 110 -4.78 -12.62 6.28
N ARG A 111 -4.77 -11.72 7.28
CA ARG A 111 -4.59 -10.31 7.03
C ARG A 111 -3.11 -10.00 6.81
N PHE A 112 -2.79 -9.59 5.59
CA PHE A 112 -1.47 -9.15 5.21
C PHE A 112 -1.61 -7.91 4.31
N PRO A 113 -1.79 -6.71 4.89
CA PRO A 113 -2.10 -5.49 4.17
C PRO A 113 -0.94 -5.08 3.24
N TYR A 114 -1.28 -4.36 2.18
CA TYR A 114 -0.35 -4.06 1.09
C TYR A 114 0.94 -3.37 1.52
N TRP A 115 0.90 -2.52 2.56
CA TRP A 115 2.11 -1.87 3.07
C TRP A 115 3.14 -2.86 3.62
N GLN A 116 2.72 -4.01 4.16
CA GLN A 116 3.60 -5.05 4.67
C GLN A 116 4.36 -5.78 3.56
N TRP A 117 3.89 -5.72 2.32
CA TRP A 117 4.58 -6.36 1.19
C TRP A 117 5.94 -5.73 0.89
N TYR A 118 6.16 -4.51 1.33
CA TYR A 118 7.39 -3.74 1.11
C TYR A 118 8.33 -3.74 2.31
N LEU A 119 7.98 -4.41 3.41
CA LEU A 119 8.88 -4.56 4.54
C LEU A 119 10.08 -5.44 4.18
N ASN A 120 11.20 -5.22 4.86
CA ASN A 120 12.44 -5.99 4.71
C ASN A 120 12.37 -7.37 5.37
N TRP A 121 11.30 -8.12 5.09
CA TRP A 121 11.14 -9.48 5.58
C TRP A 121 12.29 -10.38 5.13
N LEU A 122 12.84 -11.16 6.06
CA LEU A 122 13.73 -12.29 5.76
C LEU A 122 14.94 -11.92 4.88
N ASN A 123 15.38 -10.67 4.87
CA ASN A 123 16.46 -10.18 4.00
C ASN A 123 16.21 -10.48 2.50
N LEU A 124 14.97 -10.39 2.06
CA LEU A 124 14.59 -10.61 0.67
C LEU A 124 15.34 -9.64 -0.24
N LYS A 125 16.12 -10.19 -1.17
CA LYS A 125 16.84 -9.42 -2.18
C LYS A 125 15.91 -9.13 -3.37
N THR A 126 15.16 -8.05 -3.29
CA THR A 126 14.44 -7.53 -4.45
C THR A 126 15.30 -6.48 -5.14
N ASN A 127 15.35 -6.51 -6.47
CA ASN A 127 16.07 -5.48 -7.21
C ASN A 127 15.40 -4.11 -6.95
N PRO A 128 16.13 -3.12 -6.39
CA PRO A 128 15.57 -1.82 -6.02
C PRO A 128 14.85 -1.09 -7.17
N GLN A 129 15.26 -1.33 -8.42
CA GLN A 129 14.60 -0.72 -9.59
C GLN A 129 13.11 -1.08 -9.74
N TYR A 130 12.67 -2.19 -9.13
CA TYR A 130 11.26 -2.59 -9.13
C TYR A 130 10.47 -2.00 -7.96
N LEU A 131 11.15 -1.38 -7.01
CA LEU A 131 10.53 -0.72 -5.88
C LEU A 131 10.28 0.75 -6.22
N ARG A 132 9.03 1.14 -6.39
CA ARG A 132 8.65 2.53 -6.69
C ARG A 132 9.10 3.52 -5.61
N PHE A 133 9.23 3.06 -4.38
CA PHE A 133 9.77 3.84 -3.28
C PHE A 133 11.31 3.98 -3.37
N GLY A 134 11.97 3.02 -3.98
CA GLY A 134 13.42 2.97 -4.16
C GLY A 134 14.14 1.97 -3.24
N GLU A 135 13.49 1.54 -2.18
CA GLU A 135 14.01 0.56 -1.23
C GLU A 135 12.87 -0.20 -0.52
N HIS A 136 13.19 -1.28 0.18
CA HIS A 136 12.29 -1.91 1.15
C HIS A 136 12.17 -1.05 2.41
N TYR A 137 11.01 -1.10 3.07
CA TYR A 137 10.83 -0.40 4.34
C TYR A 137 11.50 -1.20 5.46
N SER A 138 12.36 -0.51 6.22
CA SER A 138 12.95 -1.10 7.43
C SER A 138 11.94 -1.09 8.57
N ILE A 139 11.68 -2.27 9.16
CA ILE A 139 10.82 -2.40 10.33
C ILE A 139 11.40 -1.55 11.48
N ASP A 140 12.72 -1.61 11.71
CA ASP A 140 13.36 -0.84 12.77
C ASP A 140 13.18 0.67 12.59
N GLN A 141 13.22 1.17 11.34
CA GLN A 141 12.97 2.58 11.07
C GLN A 141 11.52 2.98 11.34
N LEU A 142 10.56 2.10 11.09
CA LEU A 142 9.14 2.36 11.37
C LEU A 142 8.81 2.29 12.88
N MET A 143 9.59 1.51 13.63
CA MET A 143 9.50 1.38 15.10
C MET A 143 10.17 2.53 15.86
N GLN A 144 10.83 3.46 15.18
CA GLN A 144 11.55 4.57 15.80
C GLN A 144 10.99 5.92 15.36
N PRO A 145 11.03 6.93 16.24
CA PRO A 145 10.72 8.31 15.86
C PRO A 145 11.65 8.82 14.74
N ILE A 146 11.09 9.54 13.78
CA ILE A 146 11.89 10.14 12.70
C ILE A 146 12.96 11.08 13.28
N ASN A 147 12.67 11.83 14.33
CA ASN A 147 13.61 12.76 14.96
C ASN A 147 14.89 12.06 15.44
N LYS A 148 14.80 10.84 15.96
CA LYS A 148 15.98 10.06 16.34
C LYS A 148 16.84 9.63 15.15
N GLN A 149 16.25 9.52 13.96
CA GLN A 149 16.95 9.12 12.74
C GLN A 149 17.54 10.30 11.98
N PHE A 150 17.00 11.52 12.19
CA PHE A 150 17.31 12.72 11.42
C PHE A 150 17.45 13.99 12.27
N ASP A 151 17.94 13.88 13.49
CA ASP A 151 17.87 14.93 14.52
C ASP A 151 18.54 16.26 14.11
N GLU A 152 19.68 16.20 13.42
CA GLU A 152 20.34 17.40 12.89
C GLU A 152 19.57 18.07 11.74
N ILE A 153 18.64 17.34 11.16
CA ILE A 153 17.88 17.76 9.98
C ILE A 153 16.61 18.49 10.38
N SER A 154 16.11 18.31 11.62
CA SER A 154 14.72 18.66 11.95
C SER A 154 14.35 20.12 11.74
N LYS A 155 15.05 21.08 12.36
CA LYS A 155 14.69 22.51 12.23
C LYS A 155 15.15 23.11 10.90
N LYS A 156 16.37 22.79 10.47
CA LYS A 156 16.89 23.22 9.17
C LYS A 156 16.04 22.64 8.02
N SER A 157 15.69 21.37 8.11
CA SER A 157 14.84 20.69 7.13
C SER A 157 13.41 21.26 7.11
N PHE A 158 12.84 21.59 8.28
CA PHE A 158 11.53 22.24 8.35
C PHE A 158 11.54 23.60 7.64
N ILE A 159 12.59 24.40 7.83
CA ILE A 159 12.72 25.72 7.19
C ILE A 159 12.96 25.58 5.68
N ALA A 160 13.82 24.63 5.27
CA ALA A 160 14.19 24.44 3.87
C ALA A 160 13.05 23.86 3.00
N ARG A 161 12.17 23.04 3.59
CA ARG A 161 11.03 22.47 2.86
C ARG A 161 9.89 23.48 2.74
N PRO A 162 9.26 23.61 1.55
CA PRO A 162 8.15 24.54 1.37
C PRO A 162 6.95 24.18 2.26
N PRO A 163 6.17 25.19 2.74
CA PRO A 163 4.97 24.97 3.55
C PRO A 163 3.78 24.49 2.69
N ARG A 164 4.01 23.46 1.92
CA ARG A 164 3.02 22.85 1.01
C ARG A 164 3.06 21.33 1.08
N ALA A 165 1.97 20.71 0.68
CA ALA A 165 1.86 19.27 0.64
C ALA A 165 2.13 18.71 -0.76
N VAL A 166 2.30 17.38 -0.80
CA VAL A 166 2.33 16.61 -2.03
C VAL A 166 1.27 15.51 -2.01
N LEU A 167 0.69 15.22 -3.17
CA LEU A 167 -0.21 14.09 -3.40
C LEU A 167 0.32 13.24 -4.57
N LEU A 168 0.64 11.99 -4.30
CA LEU A 168 1.00 11.02 -5.33
C LEU A 168 -0.24 10.21 -5.73
N THR A 169 -0.72 10.38 -6.97
CA THR A 169 -1.89 9.64 -7.43
C THR A 169 -1.98 9.58 -8.96
N SER A 170 -2.49 8.48 -9.48
CA SER A 170 -2.86 8.38 -10.90
C SER A 170 -4.30 8.80 -11.17
N HIS A 171 -5.15 8.90 -10.13
CA HIS A 171 -6.58 9.20 -10.27
C HIS A 171 -7.12 10.00 -9.09
N LEU A 172 -7.65 11.19 -9.34
CA LEU A 172 -8.41 11.99 -8.37
C LEU A 172 -9.88 11.54 -8.34
N LYS A 173 -10.19 10.55 -7.50
CA LYS A 173 -11.57 10.17 -7.18
C LYS A 173 -12.18 11.14 -6.15
N ARG A 174 -13.52 11.09 -5.95
CA ARG A 174 -14.30 12.08 -5.16
C ARG A 174 -13.66 12.54 -3.85
N HIS A 175 -13.36 11.64 -2.94
CA HIS A 175 -12.79 11.98 -1.62
C HIS A 175 -11.35 12.52 -1.73
N ARG A 176 -10.51 11.96 -2.61
CA ARG A 176 -9.17 12.48 -2.89
C ARG A 176 -9.20 13.88 -3.47
N LEU A 177 -10.14 14.14 -4.39
CA LEU A 177 -10.32 15.46 -4.98
C LEU A 177 -10.73 16.49 -3.93
N SER A 178 -11.63 16.11 -3.01
CA SER A 178 -12.06 16.99 -1.92
C SER A 178 -10.89 17.36 -1.01
N LEU A 179 -10.12 16.37 -0.55
CA LEU A 179 -8.95 16.59 0.30
C LEU A 179 -7.87 17.41 -0.42
N TYR A 180 -7.55 17.05 -1.67
CA TYR A 180 -6.61 17.80 -2.49
C TYR A 180 -7.01 19.27 -2.63
N ARG A 181 -8.27 19.56 -2.94
CA ARG A 181 -8.77 20.95 -3.06
C ARG A 181 -8.61 21.72 -1.76
N GLN A 182 -9.01 21.13 -0.64
CA GLN A 182 -8.87 21.78 0.68
C GLN A 182 -7.40 22.08 0.99
N CYS A 183 -6.51 21.14 0.75
CA CYS A 183 -5.08 21.31 0.95
C CYS A 183 -4.51 22.39 0.03
N LYS A 184 -4.83 22.33 -1.27
CA LYS A 184 -4.38 23.29 -2.27
C LYS A 184 -4.74 24.72 -1.92
N PHE A 185 -5.97 24.96 -1.43
CA PHE A 185 -6.44 26.29 -1.04
C PHE A 185 -5.91 26.75 0.33
N SER A 186 -5.44 25.84 1.19
CA SER A 186 -4.98 26.18 2.54
C SER A 186 -3.48 26.47 2.61
N ILE A 187 -2.66 25.60 2.03
CA ILE A 187 -1.19 25.63 2.13
C ILE A 187 -0.49 25.40 0.79
N GLY A 188 -1.25 25.16 -0.29
CA GLY A 188 -0.73 24.66 -1.55
C GLY A 188 -0.50 23.14 -1.53
N CYS A 189 -0.70 22.50 -2.68
CA CYS A 189 -0.49 21.08 -2.84
C CYS A 189 -0.06 20.75 -4.26
N ASP A 190 1.10 20.11 -4.39
CA ASP A 190 1.57 19.58 -5.65
C ASP A 190 0.99 18.19 -5.90
N ILE A 191 0.75 17.88 -7.14
CA ILE A 191 0.21 16.59 -7.53
C ILE A 191 1.10 15.92 -8.56
N TYR A 192 1.52 14.69 -8.27
CA TYR A 192 2.32 13.87 -9.17
C TYR A 192 1.60 12.57 -9.51
N GLY A 193 1.89 12.06 -10.69
CA GLY A 193 1.37 10.81 -11.20
C GLY A 193 1.23 10.84 -12.72
N ARG A 194 1.05 9.67 -13.33
CA ARG A 194 1.06 9.53 -14.79
C ARG A 194 0.09 10.46 -15.54
N LYS A 195 -1.04 10.82 -14.93
CA LYS A 195 -2.06 11.72 -15.51
C LYS A 195 -1.89 13.20 -15.12
N TYR A 196 -0.91 13.52 -14.30
CA TYR A 196 -0.66 14.88 -13.81
C TYR A 196 0.76 15.30 -14.14
N ARG A 197 1.62 15.45 -13.13
CA ARG A 197 3.04 15.72 -13.30
C ARG A 197 3.81 14.40 -13.20
N PRO A 198 4.28 13.83 -14.33
CA PRO A 198 5.10 12.62 -14.28
C PRO A 198 6.46 12.91 -13.64
N THR A 199 7.08 11.89 -13.06
CA THR A 199 8.42 11.98 -12.49
C THR A 199 9.17 10.68 -12.72
N THR A 200 10.49 10.79 -12.91
CA THR A 200 11.42 9.66 -12.97
C THR A 200 12.10 9.41 -11.63
N ARG A 201 11.90 10.31 -10.64
CA ARG A 201 12.44 10.16 -9.28
C ARG A 201 11.74 9.03 -8.55
N THR A 202 12.44 8.37 -7.63
CA THR A 202 11.81 7.46 -6.68
C THR A 202 10.79 8.20 -5.83
N LYS A 203 9.82 7.51 -5.24
CA LYS A 203 8.88 8.16 -4.33
C LYS A 203 9.58 8.74 -3.10
N LYS A 204 10.60 8.05 -2.58
CA LYS A 204 11.40 8.51 -1.44
C LYS A 204 12.04 9.87 -1.74
N ASP A 205 12.77 9.97 -2.86
CA ASP A 205 13.44 11.21 -3.26
C ASP A 205 12.44 12.36 -3.49
N LEU A 206 11.31 12.06 -4.13
CA LEU A 206 10.29 13.08 -4.38
C LEU A 206 9.62 13.57 -3.10
N LEU A 207 9.25 12.65 -2.21
CA LEU A 207 8.58 12.99 -0.96
C LEU A 207 9.50 13.73 0.00
N SER A 208 10.81 13.47 -0.02
CA SER A 208 11.77 14.15 0.86
C SER A 208 11.82 15.68 0.69
N ASP A 209 11.35 16.20 -0.43
CA ASP A 209 11.25 17.65 -0.67
C ASP A 209 10.07 18.32 0.08
N TYR A 210 9.16 17.55 0.69
CA TYR A 210 7.92 18.07 1.26
C TYR A 210 7.84 17.83 2.77
N LYS A 211 7.14 18.72 3.49
CA LYS A 211 6.78 18.54 4.90
C LYS A 211 5.63 17.56 5.09
N ILE A 212 4.71 17.54 4.14
CA ILE A 212 3.40 16.89 4.24
C ILE A 212 3.15 16.05 3.00
N ASN A 213 2.78 14.77 3.21
CA ASN A 213 2.22 13.94 2.15
C ASN A 213 0.76 13.61 2.43
N LEU A 214 -0.12 13.89 1.47
CA LEU A 214 -1.50 13.45 1.52
C LEU A 214 -1.57 11.96 1.15
N CYS A 215 -2.08 11.14 2.06
CA CYS A 215 -2.14 9.69 1.98
C CYS A 215 -3.60 9.14 1.91
N PRO A 216 -4.53 9.76 1.15
CA PRO A 216 -5.88 9.22 1.06
C PRO A 216 -5.88 7.90 0.28
N GLU A 217 -6.62 6.91 0.75
CA GLU A 217 -6.76 5.65 0.06
C GLU A 217 -7.63 5.74 -1.21
N ASN A 218 -7.58 4.71 -2.07
CA ASN A 218 -8.36 4.68 -3.30
C ASN A 218 -9.86 4.62 -3.05
N ILE A 219 -10.23 3.97 -1.95
CA ILE A 219 -11.60 3.71 -1.51
C ILE A 219 -11.60 3.63 0.01
N ALA A 220 -12.69 4.05 0.63
CA ALA A 220 -12.94 3.78 2.05
C ALA A 220 -13.46 2.34 2.17
N ALA A 221 -12.62 1.44 2.71
CA ALA A 221 -12.98 0.08 3.06
C ALA A 221 -12.34 -0.27 4.38
N GLN A 222 -13.04 -1.03 5.21
CA GLN A 222 -12.58 -1.40 6.55
C GLN A 222 -11.23 -2.13 6.49
N GLY A 223 -10.25 -1.66 7.26
CA GLY A 223 -8.89 -2.21 7.32
C GLY A 223 -8.03 -1.96 6.07
N TYR A 224 -8.52 -1.20 5.07
CA TYR A 224 -7.78 -0.93 3.84
C TYR A 224 -6.86 0.26 3.99
N ILE A 225 -5.62 -0.01 4.37
CA ILE A 225 -4.53 0.96 4.40
C ILE A 225 -3.36 0.39 3.60
N THR A 226 -2.75 1.24 2.77
CA THR A 226 -1.71 0.81 1.84
C THR A 226 -0.35 1.46 2.15
N GLU A 227 0.56 1.38 1.22
CA GLU A 227 1.95 1.85 1.33
C GLU A 227 2.14 3.36 1.58
N LYS A 228 1.10 4.17 1.41
CA LYS A 228 1.22 5.64 1.39
C LYS A 228 1.69 6.24 2.71
N ILE A 229 1.20 5.70 3.83
CA ILE A 229 1.54 6.20 5.17
C ILE A 229 3.00 5.88 5.52
N PRO A 230 3.49 4.62 5.44
CA PRO A 230 4.90 4.35 5.69
C PRO A 230 5.84 5.04 4.69
N GLU A 231 5.48 5.16 3.42
CA GLU A 231 6.29 5.91 2.45
C GLU A 231 6.43 7.39 2.83
N ALA A 232 5.35 8.03 3.27
CA ALA A 232 5.40 9.41 3.77
C ALA A 232 6.30 9.52 5.00
N PHE A 233 6.11 8.64 5.97
CA PHE A 233 6.88 8.62 7.21
C PHE A 233 8.39 8.43 6.94
N LEU A 234 8.77 7.40 6.20
CA LEU A 234 10.18 7.10 5.87
C LEU A 234 10.86 8.18 5.02
N SER A 235 10.09 8.99 4.30
CA SER A 235 10.62 10.16 3.56
C SER A 235 10.73 11.42 4.44
N GLY A 236 10.40 11.33 5.73
CA GLY A 236 10.41 12.46 6.65
C GLY A 236 9.24 13.44 6.49
N CYS A 237 8.19 13.06 5.76
CA CYS A 237 6.93 13.79 5.70
C CYS A 237 6.04 13.45 6.91
N ILE A 238 5.14 14.36 7.26
CA ILE A 238 3.98 14.04 8.08
C ILE A 238 2.93 13.39 7.18
N PRO A 239 2.52 12.13 7.46
CA PRO A 239 1.43 11.49 6.73
C PRO A 239 0.09 12.13 7.12
N ILE A 240 -0.70 12.54 6.14
CA ILE A 240 -2.07 13.04 6.36
C ILE A 240 -3.04 12.12 5.64
N THR A 241 -3.93 11.47 6.39
CA THR A 241 -4.91 10.53 5.86
C THR A 241 -6.35 10.98 6.14
N TYR A 242 -7.29 10.26 5.54
CA TYR A 242 -8.72 10.38 5.77
C TYR A 242 -9.34 8.97 5.77
N CYS A 243 -9.34 8.31 6.91
CA CYS A 243 -9.85 6.95 7.09
C CYS A 243 -10.50 6.80 8.47
N ASN A 244 -11.25 5.72 8.68
CA ASN A 244 -11.80 5.42 10.00
C ASN A 244 -10.63 5.31 11.03
N PRO A 245 -10.71 5.98 12.18
CA PRO A 245 -9.65 5.92 13.21
C PRO A 245 -9.33 4.50 13.69
N ALA A 246 -10.35 3.63 13.79
CA ALA A 246 -10.14 2.23 14.17
C ALA A 246 -9.30 1.47 13.11
N ASP A 247 -9.53 1.73 11.82
CA ASP A 247 -8.74 1.12 10.75
C ASP A 247 -7.27 1.59 10.79
N LEU A 248 -7.05 2.88 11.08
CA LEU A 248 -5.70 3.42 11.23
C LEU A 248 -4.95 2.75 12.39
N ALA A 249 -5.62 2.60 13.52
CA ALA A 249 -5.05 2.02 14.74
C ALA A 249 -4.76 0.51 14.64
N LEU A 250 -5.30 -0.19 13.64
CA LEU A 250 -4.94 -1.59 13.38
C LEU A 250 -3.49 -1.76 12.93
N ASP A 251 -2.93 -0.76 12.25
CA ASP A 251 -1.63 -0.87 11.62
C ASP A 251 -0.62 0.17 12.14
N PHE A 252 -1.08 1.36 12.52
CA PHE A 252 -0.20 2.49 12.76
C PHE A 252 -0.53 3.25 14.05
N ASN A 253 0.50 3.84 14.64
CA ASN A 253 0.36 4.77 15.76
C ASN A 253 -0.41 6.02 15.32
N PRO A 254 -1.64 6.25 15.83
CA PRO A 254 -2.42 7.43 15.48
C PRO A 254 -1.75 8.77 15.82
N LYS A 255 -0.77 8.77 16.75
CA LYS A 255 -0.02 9.99 17.14
C LYS A 255 1.01 10.41 16.10
N ALA A 256 1.48 9.47 15.26
CA ALA A 256 2.43 9.74 14.18
C ALA A 256 1.77 10.20 12.87
N VAL A 257 0.43 10.16 12.79
CA VAL A 257 -0.35 10.38 11.57
C VAL A 257 -1.46 11.40 11.84
N ILE A 258 -1.65 12.36 10.95
CA ILE A 258 -2.81 13.24 11.01
C ILE A 258 -3.97 12.59 10.27
N ASN A 259 -5.00 12.20 11.02
CA ASN A 259 -6.24 11.71 10.45
C ASN A 259 -7.29 12.82 10.43
N LEU A 260 -7.74 13.20 9.24
CA LEU A 260 -8.72 14.27 9.04
C LEU A 260 -10.18 13.75 9.03
N PHE A 261 -10.40 12.47 9.31
CA PHE A 261 -11.73 11.86 9.33
C PHE A 261 -12.63 12.52 10.37
N GLY A 262 -13.86 12.83 10.00
CA GLY A 262 -14.84 13.46 10.89
C GLY A 262 -14.64 14.97 11.11
N LEU A 263 -13.54 15.57 10.62
CA LEU A 263 -13.31 17.00 10.78
C LEU A 263 -14.11 17.83 9.77
N SER A 264 -14.60 18.99 10.22
CA SER A 264 -15.19 20.01 9.34
C SER A 264 -14.15 20.55 8.35
N ARG A 265 -14.59 21.10 7.23
CA ARG A 265 -13.69 21.73 6.24
C ARG A 265 -12.83 22.84 6.86
N TRP A 266 -13.38 23.58 7.81
CA TRP A 266 -12.65 24.64 8.51
C TRP A 266 -11.53 24.05 9.38
N ASN A 267 -11.84 23.03 10.21
CA ASN A 267 -10.85 22.36 11.06
C ASN A 267 -9.76 21.68 10.23
N ILE A 268 -10.10 21.07 9.08
CA ILE A 268 -9.12 20.52 8.15
C ILE A 268 -8.13 21.60 7.70
N ARG A 269 -8.63 22.77 7.28
CA ARG A 269 -7.78 23.87 6.83
C ARG A 269 -6.88 24.42 7.93
N GLN A 270 -7.41 24.56 9.15
CA GLN A 270 -6.62 25.00 10.30
C GLN A 270 -5.52 23.99 10.62
N LYS A 271 -5.84 22.69 10.67
CA LYS A 271 -4.85 21.64 10.94
C LYS A 271 -3.75 21.57 9.88
N LEU A 272 -4.09 21.73 8.61
CA LEU A 272 -3.11 21.80 7.54
C LEU A 272 -2.16 22.99 7.67
N LYS A 273 -2.67 24.18 8.00
CA LYS A 273 -1.86 25.39 8.22
C LYS A 273 -0.94 25.21 9.42
N GLU A 274 -1.48 24.75 10.54
CA GLU A 274 -0.72 24.49 11.77
C GLU A 274 0.52 23.62 11.48
N VAL A 275 0.33 22.45 10.87
CA VAL A 275 1.44 21.53 10.60
C VAL A 275 2.43 22.07 9.57
N ALA A 276 1.98 22.87 8.61
CA ALA A 276 2.85 23.45 7.58
C ALA A 276 3.73 24.59 8.10
N SER A 277 3.27 25.33 9.11
CA SER A 277 3.92 26.57 9.60
C SER A 277 4.46 26.48 11.02
N ASP A 278 3.97 25.57 11.85
CA ASP A 278 4.37 25.41 13.24
C ASP A 278 5.37 24.27 13.40
N TYR A 279 6.62 24.64 13.75
CA TYR A 279 7.70 23.67 13.95
C TYR A 279 7.44 22.73 15.13
N GLU A 280 6.89 23.24 16.23
CA GLU A 280 6.65 22.43 17.43
C GLU A 280 5.62 21.31 17.15
N VAL A 281 4.55 21.66 16.44
CA VAL A 281 3.55 20.68 16.01
C VAL A 281 4.16 19.65 15.06
N PHE A 282 4.95 20.09 14.08
CA PHE A 282 5.66 19.21 13.16
C PHE A 282 6.63 18.28 13.90
N SER A 283 7.45 18.84 14.82
CA SER A 283 8.43 18.10 15.59
C SER A 283 7.77 17.07 16.52
N LYS A 284 6.67 17.43 17.17
CA LYS A 284 5.90 16.54 18.04
C LYS A 284 5.38 15.31 17.28
N LEU A 285 4.83 15.49 16.08
CA LEU A 285 4.38 14.36 15.25
C LEU A 285 5.54 13.45 14.85
N ARG A 286 6.71 14.01 14.58
CA ARG A 286 7.92 13.27 14.21
C ARG A 286 8.63 12.60 15.38
N SER A 287 8.30 12.96 16.61
CA SER A 287 8.83 12.30 17.82
C SER A 287 8.10 11.00 18.16
N GLU A 288 7.06 10.65 17.41
CA GLU A 288 6.31 9.42 17.57
C GLU A 288 6.78 8.35 16.54
N PRO A 289 6.95 7.09 16.93
CA PRO A 289 7.20 6.01 15.98
C PRO A 289 5.93 5.71 15.17
N LEU A 290 6.07 5.24 13.95
CA LEU A 290 4.91 4.87 13.14
C LEU A 290 4.28 3.55 13.58
N LEU A 291 5.09 2.59 14.01
CA LEU A 291 4.63 1.31 14.55
C LEU A 291 4.86 1.27 16.06
N LEU A 292 3.86 0.81 16.81
CA LEU A 292 3.97 0.57 18.25
C LEU A 292 4.44 -0.85 18.55
N ASP A 293 4.03 -1.81 17.71
CA ASP A 293 4.37 -3.22 17.83
C ASP A 293 5.10 -3.68 16.58
N GLN A 294 6.02 -4.62 16.77
CA GLN A 294 6.75 -5.21 15.65
C GLN A 294 5.80 -6.10 14.83
N PRO A 295 5.63 -5.83 13.52
CA PRO A 295 4.81 -6.67 12.68
C PRO A 295 5.43 -8.06 12.56
N THR A 296 4.57 -9.09 12.43
CA THR A 296 5.01 -10.47 12.21
C THR A 296 4.49 -11.00 10.88
N ILE A 297 5.29 -11.84 10.25
CA ILE A 297 4.94 -12.57 9.03
C ILE A 297 4.48 -14.02 9.35
N ASP A 298 4.54 -14.44 10.60
CA ASP A 298 4.29 -15.83 11.00
C ASP A 298 2.91 -16.34 10.60
N PRO A 299 1.80 -15.59 10.75
CA PRO A 299 0.48 -16.07 10.31
C PRO A 299 0.43 -16.40 8.82
N LEU A 300 1.15 -15.62 8.00
CA LEU A 300 1.27 -15.87 6.57
C LEU A 300 2.09 -17.13 6.29
N ILE A 301 3.22 -17.30 6.97
CA ILE A 301 4.06 -18.50 6.83
C ILE A 301 3.28 -19.76 7.22
N GLU A 302 2.55 -19.73 8.31
CA GLU A 302 1.71 -20.85 8.74
C GLU A 302 0.60 -21.18 7.72
N LEU A 303 -0.03 -20.15 7.14
CA LEU A 303 -1.00 -20.38 6.07
C LEU A 303 -0.36 -21.03 4.84
N LEU A 304 0.86 -20.61 4.46
CA LEU A 304 1.55 -21.15 3.28
C LEU A 304 2.03 -22.60 3.48
N LYS A 305 2.39 -22.98 4.70
CA LYS A 305 2.84 -24.36 5.03
C LYS A 305 1.69 -25.38 5.00
N ARG A 306 0.47 -25.01 5.39
CA ARG A 306 -0.72 -25.85 5.30
C ARG A 306 -1.07 -26.19 3.85
#